data_0965a48e0cf21740264051c773f254e1
#
_entry.id   0965a48e0cf21740264051c773f254e1
#
_cell.length_a   1.000
_cell.length_b   1.000
_cell.length_c   1.000
_cell.angle_alpha   90.00
_cell.angle_beta   90.00
_cell.angle_gamma   90.00
#
_symmetry.space_group_name_H-M   'P 1'
#
loop_
_entity.id
_entity.type
_entity.pdbx_description
1 polymer ?
#
loop_
_entity_poly.entity_id
_entity_poly.type
_entity_poly.pdbx_seq_one_letter_code
_entity_poly.pdbx_strand_id
1 'polypeptide(L)'
;MATYNKRGYKSPKPEVEKDPAFDTTVEDVNVNESESTTAEVFNTLDETANRTEEWVIRNQKAILGVIAAVAIGTLGYILYNKFIATPKQEEAFRDMNQAQMYFQQAVDATEKQDSLFKLSLKGGEGKLGFEGIIAEYSGTKAANLAEYYAGMAYLNTKQFDKAIEHLDNFSSSEKVLSALAIGAKGDANAELNKNEEALKLYVEAANVDDNDFVTPRFLLKAANLAIVLKKNDEALGYLKTIKEKYETSQEGSTVDILIASLEK
;
A
#
# COMPACT_ATOMS: atom_id res chain seq x y z
N MET A 1 -38.37 18.70 28.28
CA MET A 1 -39.52 18.95 27.38
C MET A 1 -39.42 20.39 26.90
N ALA A 2 -39.07 20.59 25.65
CA ALA A 2 -39.12 21.87 25.00
C ALA A 2 -39.80 21.69 23.64
N THR A 3 -41.05 22.15 23.59
CA THR A 3 -41.91 22.13 22.42
C THR A 3 -41.54 23.25 21.47
N TYR A 4 -41.06 22.93 20.28
CA TYR A 4 -40.75 23.90 19.21
C TYR A 4 -42.04 24.26 18.46
N ASN A 5 -42.54 25.49 18.69
CA ASN A 5 -43.71 26.05 18.01
C ASN A 5 -43.25 26.79 16.75
N LYS A 6 -43.55 26.23 15.59
CA LYS A 6 -43.35 26.81 14.27
C LYS A 6 -44.51 27.79 13.98
N ARG A 7 -44.36 29.08 14.33
CA ARG A 7 -45.23 30.15 13.83
C ARG A 7 -44.52 30.89 12.69
N GLY A 8 -45.07 30.71 11.49
CA GLY A 8 -44.66 31.51 10.35
C GLY A 8 -45.10 32.97 10.52
N TYR A 9 -44.14 33.83 10.61
CA TYR A 9 -44.37 35.28 10.55
C TYR A 9 -44.39 35.70 9.11
N LYS A 10 -45.60 36.07 8.57
CA LYS A 10 -45.73 36.82 7.31
C LYS A 10 -45.58 38.30 7.67
N SER A 11 -44.47 38.91 7.21
CA SER A 11 -44.34 40.36 7.24
C SER A 11 -45.42 41.02 6.38
N PRO A 12 -46.05 42.10 6.86
CA PRO A 12 -46.95 42.88 6.05
C PRO A 12 -46.20 43.53 4.89
N LYS A 13 -46.79 43.52 3.70
CA LYS A 13 -46.30 44.28 2.55
C LYS A 13 -46.28 45.75 2.88
N PRO A 14 -45.18 46.48 2.59
CA PRO A 14 -45.23 47.93 2.68
C PRO A 14 -46.19 48.51 1.65
N GLU A 15 -47.10 49.34 2.10
CA GLU A 15 -47.91 50.21 1.22
C GLU A 15 -46.97 51.21 0.57
N VAL A 16 -46.94 51.16 -0.77
CA VAL A 16 -46.21 52.16 -1.58
C VAL A 16 -47.10 53.37 -1.73
N GLU A 17 -46.76 54.44 -1.03
CA GLU A 17 -47.28 55.78 -1.31
C GLU A 17 -46.97 56.16 -2.77
N LYS A 18 -47.99 56.44 -3.55
CA LYS A 18 -47.88 56.93 -4.93
C LYS A 18 -47.47 58.39 -4.91
N ASP A 19 -46.24 58.67 -5.26
CA ASP A 19 -45.76 60.01 -5.55
C ASP A 19 -46.20 60.38 -6.99
N PRO A 20 -46.95 61.49 -7.23
CA PRO A 20 -47.60 61.80 -8.50
C PRO A 20 -46.72 62.58 -9.46
N ALA A 21 -45.43 62.35 -9.53
CA ALA A 21 -44.57 63.12 -10.43
C ALA A 21 -43.43 62.30 -11.03
N PHE A 22 -43.73 61.16 -11.67
CA PHE A 22 -42.77 60.57 -12.62
C PHE A 22 -43.55 59.84 -13.72
N ASP A 23 -43.95 60.61 -14.76
CA ASP A 23 -44.44 60.07 -16.01
C ASP A 23 -43.25 59.56 -16.84
N THR A 24 -42.90 58.27 -16.70
CA THR A 24 -42.11 57.58 -17.70
C THR A 24 -43.02 56.59 -18.38
N THR A 25 -43.43 56.93 -19.57
CA THR A 25 -43.89 56.01 -20.57
C THR A 25 -42.82 54.97 -20.80
N VAL A 26 -42.86 53.89 -20.03
CA VAL A 26 -42.16 52.68 -20.38
C VAL A 26 -43.02 52.06 -21.46
N GLU A 27 -42.56 52.11 -22.73
CA GLU A 27 -43.10 51.31 -23.77
C GLU A 27 -43.15 49.87 -23.27
N ASP A 28 -44.34 49.27 -23.30
CA ASP A 28 -44.52 47.85 -23.06
C ASP A 28 -43.72 47.09 -24.14
N VAL A 29 -42.47 46.80 -23.85
CA VAL A 29 -41.71 45.87 -24.61
C VAL A 29 -42.34 44.50 -24.35
N ASN A 30 -43.21 44.11 -25.26
CA ASN A 30 -43.78 42.77 -25.30
C ASN A 30 -42.62 41.78 -25.56
N VAL A 31 -41.91 41.44 -24.51
CA VAL A 31 -40.88 40.39 -24.55
C VAL A 31 -41.63 39.08 -24.70
N ASN A 32 -41.67 38.57 -25.92
CA ASN A 32 -42.11 37.19 -26.16
C ASN A 32 -41.26 36.28 -25.28
N GLU A 33 -41.83 35.81 -24.20
CA GLU A 33 -41.19 34.88 -23.25
C GLU A 33 -40.67 33.59 -23.94
N SER A 34 -41.09 33.33 -25.15
CA SER A 34 -40.72 32.17 -25.96
C SER A 34 -39.36 32.30 -26.69
N GLU A 35 -38.72 33.50 -26.71
CA GLU A 35 -37.45 33.74 -27.42
C GLU A 35 -36.29 34.13 -26.49
N SER A 36 -36.49 34.11 -25.18
CA SER A 36 -35.41 34.40 -24.24
C SER A 36 -34.58 33.12 -24.00
N THR A 37 -33.30 33.16 -24.40
CA THR A 37 -32.33 32.05 -24.11
C THR A 37 -32.27 31.73 -22.63
N THR A 38 -32.54 32.68 -21.77
CA THR A 38 -32.58 32.48 -20.30
C THR A 38 -33.84 31.69 -19.90
N ALA A 39 -34.99 31.97 -20.49
CA ALA A 39 -36.23 31.22 -20.23
C ALA A 39 -36.12 29.77 -20.76
N GLU A 40 -35.47 29.57 -21.90
CA GLU A 40 -35.20 28.23 -22.46
C GLU A 40 -34.27 27.40 -21.55
N VAL A 41 -33.23 28.01 -20.97
CA VAL A 41 -32.34 27.36 -20.00
C VAL A 41 -33.09 27.00 -18.72
N PHE A 42 -33.92 27.89 -18.19
CA PHE A 42 -34.73 27.61 -16.98
C PHE A 42 -35.79 26.51 -17.25
N ASN A 43 -36.45 26.52 -18.39
CA ASN A 43 -37.39 25.46 -18.76
C ASN A 43 -36.71 24.11 -18.97
N THR A 44 -35.50 24.07 -19.54
CA THR A 44 -34.71 22.84 -19.70
C THR A 44 -34.23 22.31 -18.36
N LEU A 45 -33.87 23.18 -17.41
CA LEU A 45 -33.50 22.80 -16.05
C LEU A 45 -34.70 22.24 -15.28
N ASP A 46 -35.87 22.88 -15.37
CA ASP A 46 -37.12 22.41 -14.76
C ASP A 46 -37.58 21.06 -15.33
N GLU A 47 -37.50 20.89 -16.64
CA GLU A 47 -37.87 19.62 -17.31
C GLU A 47 -36.90 18.50 -16.89
N THR A 48 -35.61 18.83 -16.79
CA THR A 48 -34.58 17.86 -16.33
C THR A 48 -34.76 17.51 -14.86
N ALA A 49 -35.09 18.51 -14.03
CA ALA A 49 -35.36 18.30 -12.60
C ALA A 49 -36.62 17.41 -12.42
N ASN A 50 -37.71 17.71 -13.14
CA ASN A 50 -38.94 16.93 -13.07
C ASN A 50 -38.74 15.48 -13.56
N ARG A 51 -38.01 15.27 -14.65
CA ARG A 51 -37.69 13.91 -15.14
C ARG A 51 -36.84 13.12 -14.11
N THR A 52 -35.90 13.78 -13.46
CA THR A 52 -35.08 13.16 -12.44
C THR A 52 -35.92 12.81 -11.22
N GLU A 53 -36.81 13.71 -10.80
CA GLU A 53 -37.73 13.49 -9.69
C GLU A 53 -38.68 12.32 -9.95
N GLU A 54 -39.33 12.31 -11.12
CA GLU A 54 -40.21 11.19 -11.53
C GLU A 54 -39.46 9.84 -11.58
N TRP A 55 -38.22 9.85 -12.09
CA TRP A 55 -37.40 8.64 -12.14
C TRP A 55 -37.08 8.14 -10.73
N VAL A 56 -36.68 9.04 -9.81
CA VAL A 56 -36.41 8.72 -8.41
C VAL A 56 -37.66 8.17 -7.72
N ILE A 57 -38.80 8.84 -7.88
CA ILE A 57 -40.07 8.39 -7.29
C ILE A 57 -40.47 7.00 -7.81
N ARG A 58 -40.36 6.79 -9.12
CA ARG A 58 -40.66 5.48 -9.72
C ARG A 58 -39.75 4.37 -9.28
N ASN A 59 -38.46 4.68 -8.99
CA ASN A 59 -37.46 3.70 -8.59
C ASN A 59 -37.16 3.72 -7.09
N GLN A 60 -37.93 4.47 -6.29
CA GLN A 60 -37.68 4.69 -4.86
C GLN A 60 -37.45 3.38 -4.08
N LYS A 61 -38.23 2.35 -4.33
CA LYS A 61 -38.11 1.05 -3.64
C LYS A 61 -36.79 0.36 -3.99
N ALA A 62 -36.37 0.45 -5.27
CA ALA A 62 -35.09 -0.12 -5.72
C ALA A 62 -33.91 0.65 -5.14
N ILE A 63 -33.97 1.98 -5.13
CA ILE A 63 -32.94 2.85 -4.56
C ILE A 63 -32.80 2.56 -3.06
N LEU A 64 -33.91 2.51 -2.31
CA LEU A 64 -33.90 2.18 -0.89
C LEU A 64 -33.35 0.76 -0.64
N GLY A 65 -33.70 -0.21 -1.51
CA GLY A 65 -33.16 -1.57 -1.45
C GLY A 65 -31.63 -1.61 -1.62
N VAL A 66 -31.09 -0.85 -2.58
CA VAL A 66 -29.64 -0.75 -2.79
C VAL A 66 -28.96 -0.09 -1.58
N ILE A 67 -29.52 1.02 -1.08
CA ILE A 67 -28.99 1.71 0.09
C ILE A 67 -28.98 0.78 1.32
N ALA A 68 -30.07 0.04 1.54
CA ALA A 68 -30.16 -0.92 2.64
C ALA A 68 -29.14 -2.06 2.49
N ALA A 69 -28.96 -2.61 1.30
CA ALA A 69 -27.96 -3.65 1.03
C ALA A 69 -26.53 -3.15 1.29
N VAL A 70 -26.18 -1.94 0.84
CA VAL A 70 -24.88 -1.31 1.11
C VAL A 70 -24.71 -1.09 2.63
N ALA A 71 -25.73 -0.59 3.31
CA ALA A 71 -25.67 -0.35 4.76
C ALA A 71 -25.46 -1.66 5.55
N ILE A 72 -26.18 -2.73 5.21
CA ILE A 72 -26.02 -4.06 5.83
C ILE A 72 -24.62 -4.61 5.54
N GLY A 73 -24.13 -4.52 4.30
CA GLY A 73 -22.79 -4.96 3.92
C GLY A 73 -21.70 -4.22 4.70
N THR A 74 -21.83 -2.90 4.81
CA THR A 74 -20.89 -2.04 5.54
C THR A 74 -20.89 -2.37 7.05
N LEU A 75 -22.09 -2.54 7.64
CA LEU A 75 -22.22 -2.90 9.05
C LEU A 75 -21.62 -4.29 9.31
N GLY A 76 -21.92 -5.27 8.45
CA GLY A 76 -21.33 -6.61 8.53
C GLY A 76 -19.80 -6.59 8.46
N TYR A 77 -19.24 -5.80 7.54
CA TYR A 77 -17.80 -5.61 7.42
C TYR A 77 -17.17 -4.99 8.69
N ILE A 78 -17.81 -3.95 9.26
CA ILE A 78 -17.33 -3.32 10.50
C ILE A 78 -17.36 -4.29 11.67
N LEU A 79 -18.44 -5.05 11.82
CA LEU A 79 -18.57 -6.05 12.90
C LEU A 79 -17.54 -7.17 12.74
N TYR A 80 -17.35 -7.69 11.51
CA TYR A 80 -16.34 -8.69 11.23
C TYR A 80 -14.93 -8.19 11.59
N ASN A 81 -14.57 -6.99 11.15
CA ASN A 81 -13.27 -6.41 11.47
C ASN A 81 -13.07 -6.23 12.97
N LYS A 82 -14.06 -5.67 13.66
CA LYS A 82 -13.95 -5.36 15.09
C LYS A 82 -13.88 -6.60 15.99
N PHE A 83 -14.68 -7.63 15.68
CA PHE A 83 -14.87 -8.77 16.59
C PHE A 83 -14.09 -10.03 16.17
N ILE A 84 -13.65 -10.11 14.92
CA ILE A 84 -12.96 -11.31 14.40
C ILE A 84 -11.57 -10.95 13.89
N ALA A 85 -11.45 -10.06 12.89
CA ALA A 85 -10.17 -9.81 12.22
C ALA A 85 -9.16 -9.10 13.14
N THR A 86 -9.57 -8.05 13.86
CA THR A 86 -8.66 -7.30 14.73
C THR A 86 -8.16 -8.14 15.92
N PRO A 87 -9.01 -8.84 16.71
CA PRO A 87 -8.53 -9.71 17.78
C PRO A 87 -7.58 -10.81 17.27
N LYS A 88 -7.93 -11.47 16.15
CA LYS A 88 -7.06 -12.47 15.54
C LYS A 88 -5.69 -11.89 15.14
N GLN A 89 -5.68 -10.67 14.61
CA GLN A 89 -4.45 -9.96 14.24
C GLN A 89 -3.57 -9.66 15.46
N GLU A 90 -4.17 -9.17 16.55
CA GLU A 90 -3.46 -8.85 17.79
C GLU A 90 -2.90 -10.11 18.48
N GLU A 91 -3.67 -11.19 18.48
CA GLU A 91 -3.23 -12.48 18.98
C GLU A 91 -2.05 -13.03 18.17
N ALA A 92 -2.14 -12.99 16.85
CA ALA A 92 -1.08 -13.43 15.96
C ALA A 92 0.25 -12.68 16.20
N PHE A 93 0.22 -11.36 16.37
CA PHE A 93 1.42 -10.59 16.70
C PHE A 93 1.99 -10.93 18.08
N ARG A 94 1.11 -11.13 19.08
CA ARG A 94 1.55 -11.52 20.41
C ARG A 94 2.23 -12.89 20.41
N ASP A 95 1.66 -13.84 19.69
CA ASP A 95 2.20 -15.21 19.63
C ASP A 95 3.50 -15.27 18.80
N MET A 96 3.67 -14.37 17.82
CA MET A 96 4.89 -14.26 17.03
C MET A 96 6.10 -13.74 17.81
N ASN A 97 5.91 -13.03 18.93
CA ASN A 97 7.00 -12.40 19.68
C ASN A 97 8.11 -13.39 20.09
N GLN A 98 7.76 -14.60 20.52
CA GLN A 98 8.74 -15.59 20.92
C GLN A 98 9.61 -16.04 19.74
N ALA A 99 9.01 -16.25 18.57
CA ALA A 99 9.74 -16.60 17.35
C ALA A 99 10.69 -15.48 16.92
N GLN A 100 10.26 -14.22 17.02
CA GLN A 100 11.11 -13.05 16.75
C GLN A 100 12.27 -12.93 17.74
N MET A 101 12.05 -13.21 19.03
CA MET A 101 13.12 -13.23 20.02
C MET A 101 14.17 -14.29 19.69
N TYR A 102 13.79 -15.51 19.34
CA TYR A 102 14.73 -16.54 18.90
C TYR A 102 15.47 -16.15 17.63
N PHE A 103 14.78 -15.52 16.67
CA PHE A 103 15.40 -15.01 15.46
C PHE A 103 16.46 -13.95 15.76
N GLN A 104 16.12 -12.96 16.59
CA GLN A 104 17.07 -11.92 16.98
C GLN A 104 18.28 -12.51 17.72
N GLN A 105 18.03 -13.40 18.68
CA GLN A 105 19.11 -14.12 19.35
C GLN A 105 20.00 -14.89 18.37
N ALA A 106 19.42 -15.48 17.32
CA ALA A 106 20.17 -16.18 16.29
C ALA A 106 21.07 -15.22 15.48
N VAL A 107 20.55 -14.03 15.14
CA VAL A 107 21.33 -12.99 14.42
C VAL A 107 22.51 -12.49 15.25
N ASP A 108 22.31 -12.32 16.55
CA ASP A 108 23.32 -11.78 17.47
C ASP A 108 24.31 -12.85 17.99
N ALA A 109 24.00 -14.13 17.79
CA ALA A 109 24.80 -15.23 18.30
C ALA A 109 26.04 -15.48 17.46
N THR A 110 27.16 -15.73 18.15
CA THR A 110 28.40 -16.26 17.54
C THR A 110 28.43 -17.79 17.54
N GLU A 111 27.71 -18.43 18.47
CA GLU A 111 27.58 -19.88 18.60
C GLU A 111 26.10 -20.29 18.62
N LYS A 112 25.81 -21.52 18.23
CA LYS A 112 24.44 -22.11 18.21
C LYS A 112 23.44 -21.38 17.34
N GLN A 113 23.88 -20.58 16.40
CA GLN A 113 23.06 -19.79 15.50
C GLN A 113 22.00 -20.66 14.80
N ASP A 114 22.39 -21.78 14.21
CA ASP A 114 21.49 -22.73 13.55
C ASP A 114 20.38 -23.26 14.48
N SER A 115 20.69 -23.52 15.74
CA SER A 115 19.70 -24.01 16.70
C SER A 115 18.67 -22.95 17.04
N LEU A 116 19.09 -21.69 17.16
CA LEU A 116 18.21 -20.56 17.44
C LEU A 116 17.32 -20.24 16.23
N PHE A 117 17.85 -20.28 14.99
CA PHE A 117 17.01 -20.18 13.79
C PHE A 117 16.00 -21.33 13.70
N LYS A 118 16.36 -22.57 14.05
CA LYS A 118 15.39 -23.67 14.11
C LYS A 118 14.31 -23.45 15.16
N LEU A 119 14.65 -22.88 16.33
CA LEU A 119 13.65 -22.49 17.33
C LEU A 119 12.75 -21.36 16.83
N SER A 120 13.28 -20.37 16.12
CA SER A 120 12.45 -19.33 15.52
C SER A 120 11.47 -19.88 14.49
N LEU A 121 11.88 -20.90 13.70
CA LEU A 121 11.04 -21.54 12.70
C LEU A 121 9.97 -22.44 13.32
N LYS A 122 10.37 -23.33 14.24
CA LYS A 122 9.51 -24.41 14.75
C LYS A 122 8.83 -24.08 16.08
N GLY A 123 9.33 -23.08 16.77
CA GLY A 123 8.90 -22.74 18.12
C GLY A 123 9.66 -23.51 19.20
N GLY A 124 9.42 -23.14 20.42
CA GLY A 124 9.99 -23.74 21.64
C GLY A 124 9.16 -23.38 22.85
N GLU A 125 9.33 -24.11 23.94
CA GLU A 125 8.66 -23.86 25.24
C GLU A 125 7.11 -23.78 25.14
N GLY A 126 6.53 -24.56 24.21
CA GLY A 126 5.09 -24.56 23.97
C GLY A 126 4.54 -23.34 23.22
N LYS A 127 5.45 -22.54 22.63
CA LYS A 127 5.10 -21.39 21.79
C LYS A 127 5.31 -21.70 20.32
N LEU A 128 4.54 -21.04 19.47
CA LEU A 128 4.65 -21.17 18.02
C LEU A 128 5.94 -20.54 17.49
N GLY A 129 6.56 -21.19 16.50
CA GLY A 129 7.52 -20.58 15.62
C GLY A 129 6.86 -19.95 14.39
N PHE A 130 7.65 -19.36 13.50
CA PHE A 130 7.10 -18.69 12.32
C PHE A 130 6.22 -19.60 11.46
N GLU A 131 6.58 -20.87 11.27
CA GLU A 131 5.75 -21.81 10.53
C GLU A 131 4.38 -22.05 11.18
N GLY A 132 4.35 -22.13 12.52
CA GLY A 132 3.11 -22.25 13.26
C GLY A 132 2.24 -20.99 13.15
N ILE A 133 2.86 -19.80 13.21
CA ILE A 133 2.16 -18.51 13.02
C ILE A 133 1.56 -18.41 11.61
N ILE A 134 2.30 -18.81 10.58
CA ILE A 134 1.83 -18.83 9.19
C ILE A 134 0.59 -19.74 9.05
N ALA A 135 0.66 -20.93 9.62
CA ALA A 135 -0.41 -21.92 9.53
C ALA A 135 -1.67 -21.51 10.30
N GLU A 136 -1.54 -21.07 11.56
CA GLU A 136 -2.67 -20.80 12.45
C GLU A 136 -3.34 -19.45 12.15
N TYR A 137 -2.52 -18.44 11.82
CA TYR A 137 -2.99 -17.06 11.62
C TYR A 137 -2.99 -16.63 10.15
N SER A 138 -3.16 -17.58 9.23
CA SER A 138 -3.23 -17.30 7.80
C SER A 138 -4.17 -16.13 7.48
N GLY A 139 -3.74 -15.26 6.56
CA GLY A 139 -4.45 -14.04 6.15
C GLY A 139 -4.27 -12.85 7.08
N THR A 140 -3.50 -12.96 8.17
CA THR A 140 -3.14 -11.83 9.03
C THR A 140 -1.82 -11.17 8.56
N LYS A 141 -1.63 -9.91 8.95
CA LYS A 141 -0.35 -9.22 8.71
C LYS A 141 0.81 -9.89 9.45
N ALA A 142 0.55 -10.47 10.62
CA ALA A 142 1.54 -11.22 11.38
C ALA A 142 2.01 -12.47 10.65
N ALA A 143 1.09 -13.25 10.06
CA ALA A 143 1.44 -14.41 9.24
C ALA A 143 2.23 -14.00 8.00
N ASN A 144 1.83 -12.92 7.32
CA ASN A 144 2.60 -12.40 6.19
C ASN A 144 4.03 -11.95 6.61
N LEU A 145 4.17 -11.29 7.76
CA LEU A 145 5.50 -10.92 8.27
C LEU A 145 6.30 -12.15 8.71
N ALA A 146 5.64 -13.18 9.25
CA ALA A 146 6.27 -14.45 9.59
C ALA A 146 6.83 -15.17 8.35
N GLU A 147 6.23 -15.00 7.16
CA GLU A 147 6.80 -15.49 5.88
C GLU A 147 8.19 -14.87 5.62
N TYR A 148 8.33 -13.56 5.80
CA TYR A 148 9.62 -12.89 5.66
C TYR A 148 10.67 -13.45 6.63
N TYR A 149 10.33 -13.53 7.92
CA TYR A 149 11.26 -14.04 8.94
C TYR A 149 11.60 -15.51 8.73
N ALA A 150 10.63 -16.33 8.33
CA ALA A 150 10.87 -17.74 7.99
C ALA A 150 11.81 -17.86 6.79
N GLY A 151 11.60 -17.08 5.74
CA GLY A 151 12.48 -17.03 4.58
C GLY A 151 13.92 -16.65 4.97
N MET A 152 14.09 -15.64 5.81
CA MET A 152 15.41 -15.23 6.32
C MET A 152 16.05 -16.29 7.21
N ALA A 153 15.29 -16.97 8.07
CA ALA A 153 15.79 -18.06 8.91
C ALA A 153 16.21 -19.28 8.06
N TYR A 154 15.45 -19.62 7.05
CA TYR A 154 15.79 -20.67 6.10
C TYR A 154 17.04 -20.33 5.25
N LEU A 155 17.18 -19.08 4.83
CA LEU A 155 18.39 -18.59 4.15
C LEU A 155 19.63 -18.80 5.03
N ASN A 156 19.56 -18.39 6.29
CA ASN A 156 20.66 -18.51 7.24
C ASN A 156 20.98 -19.98 7.61
N THR A 157 19.98 -20.87 7.56
CA THR A 157 20.18 -22.31 7.78
C THR A 157 20.45 -23.10 6.48
N LYS A 158 20.74 -22.39 5.37
CA LYS A 158 21.11 -22.94 4.07
C LYS A 158 20.03 -23.83 3.42
N GLN A 159 18.78 -23.60 3.77
CA GLN A 159 17.62 -24.26 3.14
C GLN A 159 17.03 -23.34 2.07
N PHE A 160 17.80 -23.11 1.00
CA PHE A 160 17.57 -22.04 0.03
C PHE A 160 16.25 -22.16 -0.73
N ASP A 161 15.81 -23.37 -1.10
CA ASP A 161 14.53 -23.55 -1.78
C ASP A 161 13.35 -23.13 -0.88
N LYS A 162 13.41 -23.47 0.42
CA LYS A 162 12.39 -23.03 1.38
C LYS A 162 12.45 -21.51 1.65
N ALA A 163 13.67 -20.95 1.67
CA ALA A 163 13.83 -19.51 1.79
C ALA A 163 13.12 -18.79 0.65
N ILE A 164 13.29 -19.24 -0.59
CA ILE A 164 12.62 -18.68 -1.76
C ILE A 164 11.10 -18.82 -1.63
N GLU A 165 10.60 -20.02 -1.27
CA GLU A 165 9.16 -20.27 -1.11
C GLU A 165 8.51 -19.30 -0.13
N HIS A 166 9.07 -19.13 1.06
CA HIS A 166 8.55 -18.21 2.06
C HIS A 166 8.66 -16.74 1.63
N LEU A 167 9.78 -16.35 1.01
CA LEU A 167 9.95 -14.99 0.50
C LEU A 167 9.03 -14.68 -0.69
N ASP A 168 8.62 -15.67 -1.47
CA ASP A 168 7.63 -15.52 -2.54
C ASP A 168 6.21 -15.31 -1.99
N ASN A 169 5.89 -15.91 -0.86
CA ASN A 169 4.62 -15.74 -0.17
C ASN A 169 4.52 -14.39 0.57
N PHE A 170 5.65 -13.74 0.84
CA PHE A 170 5.69 -12.45 1.51
C PHE A 170 5.35 -11.30 0.58
N SER A 171 4.58 -10.33 1.08
CA SER A 171 4.30 -9.07 0.37
C SER A 171 4.34 -7.88 1.33
N SER A 172 4.83 -6.73 0.85
CA SER A 172 4.90 -5.51 1.65
C SER A 172 4.62 -4.27 0.81
N SER A 173 3.88 -3.31 1.39
CA SER A 173 3.77 -1.95 0.84
C SER A 173 4.98 -1.08 1.22
N GLU A 174 5.75 -1.50 2.24
CA GLU A 174 6.97 -0.85 2.66
C GLU A 174 8.10 -1.21 1.68
N LYS A 175 8.53 -0.22 0.90
CA LYS A 175 9.48 -0.42 -0.20
C LYS A 175 10.81 -1.01 0.25
N VAL A 176 11.37 -0.52 1.37
CA VAL A 176 12.64 -1.03 1.91
C VAL A 176 12.52 -2.51 2.26
N LEU A 177 11.45 -2.91 2.95
CA LEU A 177 11.25 -4.30 3.33
C LEU A 177 11.00 -5.20 2.11
N SER A 178 10.27 -4.69 1.10
CA SER A 178 10.10 -5.38 -0.19
C SER A 178 11.44 -5.59 -0.89
N ALA A 179 12.28 -4.55 -0.97
CA ALA A 179 13.62 -4.65 -1.56
C ALA A 179 14.51 -5.66 -0.83
N LEU A 180 14.46 -5.69 0.50
CA LEU A 180 15.21 -6.65 1.31
C LEU A 180 14.74 -8.09 1.05
N ALA A 181 13.44 -8.33 0.91
CA ALA A 181 12.91 -9.66 0.60
C ALA A 181 13.33 -10.14 -0.81
N ILE A 182 13.24 -9.26 -1.82
CA ILE A 182 13.69 -9.57 -3.18
C ILE A 182 15.20 -9.83 -3.19
N GLY A 183 15.98 -9.01 -2.51
CA GLY A 183 17.42 -9.21 -2.41
C GLY A 183 17.81 -10.51 -1.71
N ALA A 184 17.08 -10.92 -0.67
CA ALA A 184 17.26 -12.19 0.01
C ALA A 184 16.93 -13.41 -0.89
N LYS A 185 15.92 -13.28 -1.77
CA LYS A 185 15.67 -14.27 -2.84
C LYS A 185 16.85 -14.34 -3.81
N GLY A 186 17.46 -13.19 -4.11
CA GLY A 186 18.69 -13.11 -4.89
C GLY A 186 19.82 -13.86 -4.21
N ASP A 187 20.01 -13.68 -2.90
CA ASP A 187 21.02 -14.41 -2.12
C ASP A 187 20.80 -15.94 -2.19
N ALA A 188 19.57 -16.38 -1.96
CA ALA A 188 19.23 -17.81 -2.04
C ALA A 188 19.47 -18.40 -3.45
N ASN A 189 19.15 -17.66 -4.51
CA ASN A 189 19.41 -18.11 -5.89
C ASN A 189 20.91 -18.16 -6.21
N ALA A 190 21.69 -17.20 -5.71
CA ALA A 190 23.15 -17.20 -5.87
C ALA A 190 23.77 -18.44 -5.20
N GLU A 191 23.37 -18.79 -4.00
CA GLU A 191 23.80 -19.98 -3.28
C GLU A 191 23.41 -21.30 -3.98
N LEU A 192 22.30 -21.29 -4.73
CA LEU A 192 21.87 -22.39 -5.59
C LEU A 192 22.60 -22.40 -6.97
N ASN A 193 23.59 -21.53 -7.17
CA ASN A 193 24.28 -21.31 -8.44
C ASN A 193 23.35 -20.87 -9.61
N LYS A 194 22.17 -20.35 -9.32
CA LYS A 194 21.25 -19.74 -10.30
C LYS A 194 21.62 -18.27 -10.50
N ASN A 195 22.86 -18.04 -10.96
CA ASN A 195 23.49 -16.71 -10.93
C ASN A 195 22.79 -15.67 -11.80
N GLU A 196 22.26 -16.05 -12.97
CA GLU A 196 21.51 -15.11 -13.83
C GLU A 196 20.21 -14.64 -13.19
N GLU A 197 19.51 -15.53 -12.49
CA GLU A 197 18.30 -15.20 -11.75
C GLU A 197 18.63 -14.32 -10.52
N ALA A 198 19.68 -14.66 -9.80
CA ALA A 198 20.16 -13.85 -8.68
C ALA A 198 20.53 -12.41 -9.12
N LEU A 199 21.21 -12.26 -10.27
CA LEU A 199 21.54 -10.95 -10.83
C LEU A 199 20.29 -10.10 -11.10
N LYS A 200 19.27 -10.70 -11.74
CA LYS A 200 17.98 -10.03 -11.98
C LYS A 200 17.33 -9.58 -10.70
N LEU A 201 17.29 -10.44 -9.67
CA LEU A 201 16.69 -10.14 -8.37
C LEU A 201 17.42 -9.02 -7.64
N TYR A 202 18.77 -8.95 -7.71
CA TYR A 202 19.51 -7.85 -7.12
C TYR A 202 19.22 -6.52 -7.83
N VAL A 203 19.13 -6.53 -9.17
CA VAL A 203 18.78 -5.32 -9.95
C VAL A 203 17.33 -4.91 -9.63
N GLU A 204 16.42 -5.87 -9.52
CA GLU A 204 15.04 -5.61 -9.12
C GLU A 204 14.99 -4.98 -7.73
N ALA A 205 15.66 -5.57 -6.73
CA ALA A 205 15.74 -5.05 -5.37
C ALA A 205 16.30 -3.62 -5.33
N ALA A 206 17.32 -3.31 -6.11
CA ALA A 206 17.89 -1.97 -6.21
C ALA A 206 16.92 -0.93 -6.79
N ASN A 207 15.95 -1.36 -7.61
CA ASN A 207 15.00 -0.49 -8.30
C ASN A 207 13.64 -0.36 -7.57
N VAL A 208 13.41 -1.05 -6.46
CA VAL A 208 12.16 -0.95 -5.70
C VAL A 208 11.97 0.44 -5.11
N ASP A 209 13.05 1.01 -4.61
CA ASP A 209 13.07 2.33 -3.99
C ASP A 209 14.43 2.99 -4.18
N ASP A 210 14.42 4.28 -4.52
CA ASP A 210 15.66 5.06 -4.71
C ASP A 210 16.07 5.69 -3.37
N ASN A 211 16.96 5.02 -2.64
CA ASN A 211 17.47 5.50 -1.35
C ASN A 211 18.91 5.02 -1.08
N ASP A 212 19.58 5.71 -0.14
CA ASP A 212 21.00 5.47 0.18
C ASP A 212 21.26 4.15 0.96
N PHE A 213 20.22 3.41 1.31
CA PHE A 213 20.35 2.19 2.12
C PHE A 213 20.24 0.91 1.29
N VAL A 214 19.16 0.73 0.51
CA VAL A 214 18.94 -0.51 -0.23
C VAL A 214 19.51 -0.45 -1.64
N THR A 215 19.42 0.70 -2.33
CA THR A 215 19.85 0.82 -3.73
C THR A 215 21.35 0.54 -3.90
N PRO A 216 22.29 1.24 -3.23
CA PRO A 216 23.73 0.97 -3.42
C PRO A 216 24.11 -0.45 -2.97
N ARG A 217 23.50 -0.97 -1.92
CA ARG A 217 23.74 -2.34 -1.43
C ARG A 217 23.43 -3.40 -2.48
N PHE A 218 22.28 -3.32 -3.13
CA PHE A 218 21.89 -4.31 -4.14
C PHE A 218 22.57 -4.07 -5.49
N LEU A 219 22.87 -2.83 -5.86
CA LEU A 219 23.73 -2.54 -7.01
C LEU A 219 25.14 -3.12 -6.84
N LEU A 220 25.71 -3.06 -5.63
CA LEU A 220 27.03 -3.66 -5.38
C LEU A 220 26.96 -5.19 -5.46
N LYS A 221 25.91 -5.83 -4.95
CA LYS A 221 25.70 -7.28 -5.10
C LYS A 221 25.54 -7.65 -6.59
N ALA A 222 24.76 -6.88 -7.34
CA ALA A 222 24.59 -7.05 -8.78
C ALA A 222 25.92 -6.92 -9.53
N ALA A 223 26.72 -5.88 -9.21
CA ALA A 223 28.04 -5.66 -9.81
C ALA A 223 28.98 -6.84 -9.55
N ASN A 224 29.10 -7.28 -8.31
CA ASN A 224 29.94 -8.42 -7.94
C ASN A 224 29.53 -9.70 -8.70
N LEU A 225 28.24 -9.97 -8.80
CA LEU A 225 27.75 -11.14 -9.52
C LEU A 225 27.94 -11.01 -11.03
N ALA A 226 27.77 -9.81 -11.60
CA ALA A 226 28.05 -9.53 -13.01
C ALA A 226 29.52 -9.76 -13.35
N ILE A 227 30.45 -9.41 -12.46
CA ILE A 227 31.90 -9.73 -12.61
C ILE A 227 32.10 -11.24 -12.68
N VAL A 228 31.50 -12.00 -11.77
CA VAL A 228 31.57 -13.47 -11.77
C VAL A 228 31.06 -14.05 -13.09
N LEU A 229 30.01 -13.47 -13.64
CA LEU A 229 29.39 -13.85 -14.92
C LEU A 229 30.15 -13.30 -16.15
N LYS A 230 31.27 -12.57 -15.96
CA LYS A 230 32.05 -11.89 -16.99
C LYS A 230 31.29 -10.84 -17.79
N LYS A 231 30.26 -10.26 -17.18
CA LYS A 231 29.45 -9.15 -17.72
C LYS A 231 30.03 -7.81 -17.25
N ASN A 232 31.28 -7.54 -17.63
CA ASN A 232 32.05 -6.41 -17.09
C ASN A 232 31.42 -5.05 -17.39
N ASP A 233 30.77 -4.89 -18.55
CA ASP A 233 30.14 -3.61 -18.91
C ASP A 233 28.92 -3.33 -18.00
N GLU A 234 28.12 -4.36 -17.70
CA GLU A 234 27.00 -4.24 -16.75
C GLU A 234 27.52 -3.93 -15.34
N ALA A 235 28.57 -4.64 -14.89
CA ALA A 235 29.20 -4.38 -13.59
C ALA A 235 29.69 -2.94 -13.46
N LEU A 236 30.41 -2.42 -14.48
CA LEU A 236 30.84 -1.03 -14.52
C LEU A 236 29.68 -0.03 -14.45
N GLY A 237 28.58 -0.32 -15.15
CA GLY A 237 27.38 0.51 -15.08
C GLY A 237 26.82 0.62 -13.66
N TYR A 238 26.71 -0.50 -12.94
CA TYR A 238 26.24 -0.51 -11.55
C TYR A 238 27.19 0.22 -10.61
N LEU A 239 28.49 -0.02 -10.73
CA LEU A 239 29.51 0.61 -9.88
C LEU A 239 29.59 2.12 -10.11
N LYS A 240 29.50 2.60 -11.37
CA LYS A 240 29.47 4.03 -11.69
C LYS A 240 28.21 4.68 -11.13
N THR A 241 27.06 4.01 -11.19
CA THR A 241 25.82 4.49 -10.58
C THR A 241 25.99 4.68 -9.07
N ILE A 242 26.60 3.73 -8.37
CA ILE A 242 26.89 3.84 -6.94
C ILE A 242 27.80 5.04 -6.67
N LYS A 243 28.89 5.18 -7.43
CA LYS A 243 29.85 6.27 -7.27
C LYS A 243 29.22 7.65 -7.48
N GLU A 244 28.36 7.80 -8.51
CA GLU A 244 27.79 9.09 -8.89
C GLU A 244 26.62 9.53 -8.02
N LYS A 245 25.77 8.57 -7.61
CA LYS A 245 24.52 8.88 -6.90
C LYS A 245 24.56 8.60 -5.41
N TYR A 246 25.38 7.64 -4.96
CA TYR A 246 25.42 7.14 -3.59
C TYR A 246 26.83 7.17 -3.00
N GLU A 247 27.60 8.19 -3.34
CA GLU A 247 29.01 8.34 -2.90
C GLU A 247 29.15 8.29 -1.38
N THR A 248 28.17 8.82 -0.65
CA THR A 248 28.17 8.86 0.84
C THR A 248 27.73 7.57 1.50
N SER A 249 27.25 6.58 0.73
CA SER A 249 26.90 5.26 1.26
C SER A 249 28.16 4.45 1.66
N GLN A 250 27.96 3.41 2.46
CA GLN A 250 29.03 2.49 2.80
C GLN A 250 29.63 1.83 1.55
N GLU A 251 28.77 1.46 0.60
CA GLU A 251 29.15 0.89 -0.69
C GLU A 251 29.93 1.87 -1.55
N GLY A 252 29.49 3.14 -1.59
CA GLY A 252 30.13 4.22 -2.36
C GLY A 252 31.60 4.41 -2.03
N SER A 253 31.96 4.23 -0.78
CA SER A 253 33.35 4.35 -0.31
C SER A 253 34.29 3.26 -0.86
N THR A 254 33.79 2.18 -1.41
CA THR A 254 34.56 0.98 -1.81
C THR A 254 34.62 0.73 -3.31
N VAL A 255 33.75 1.37 -4.11
CA VAL A 255 33.59 1.03 -5.55
C VAL A 255 34.75 1.45 -6.45
N ASP A 256 35.55 2.43 -6.07
CA ASP A 256 36.67 2.94 -6.89
C ASP A 256 37.69 1.85 -7.23
N ILE A 257 37.97 0.97 -6.30
CA ILE A 257 38.92 -0.15 -6.50
C ILE A 257 38.35 -1.13 -7.54
N LEU A 258 37.06 -1.43 -7.46
CA LEU A 258 36.40 -2.33 -8.40
C LEU A 258 36.34 -1.73 -9.81
N ILE A 259 35.99 -0.44 -9.93
CA ILE A 259 36.00 0.29 -11.22
C ILE A 259 37.38 0.22 -11.85
N ALA A 260 38.42 0.61 -11.10
CA ALA A 260 39.80 0.60 -11.62
C ALA A 260 40.28 -0.80 -12.04
N SER A 261 39.75 -1.86 -11.45
CA SER A 261 40.09 -3.24 -11.80
C SER A 261 39.46 -3.71 -13.11
N LEU A 262 38.30 -3.12 -13.49
CA LEU A 262 37.55 -3.49 -14.69
C LEU A 262 37.91 -2.63 -15.91
N GLU A 263 38.47 -1.44 -15.72
CA GLU A 263 38.90 -0.51 -16.79
C GLU A 263 40.32 -0.81 -17.31
N LYS A 264 40.95 -1.88 -16.83
CA LYS A 264 42.26 -2.37 -17.31
C LYS A 264 42.10 -3.30 -18.51
#